data_0526fbbb5bf17af1d65ee3277fcdfbcc
#
_entry.id   0526fbbb5bf17af1d65ee3277fcdfbcc
#
_cell.length_a   1.000
_cell.length_b   1.000
_cell.length_c   1.000
_cell.angle_alpha   90.00
_cell.angle_beta   90.00
_cell.angle_gamma   90.00
#
_symmetry.space_group_name_H-M   'P 1'
#
loop_
_entity.id
_entity.type
_entity.pdbx_description
1 polymer ?
#
loop_
_entity_poly.entity_id
_entity_poly.type
_entity_poly.pdbx_seq_one_letter_code
_entity_poly.pdbx_strand_id
1 'polypeptide(L)'
;QRRYWDWNDSWIWGGDVEWSLNETFRKAFHPKFGMTVGFSYVGKYEGDEDIFTEDMTHKLNLPNNIAAFDARMKFRIHNFSILAEFATKNNDPNADNGYIYRRGTAALLSATYSSKGFSAFLQAKRSDNMSFRSKRSMVGVSSFINHMPAFTTTQTYALAAMYPYATQP
;
A
#
# COMPACT_ATOMS: atom_id res chain seq x y z
N GLN A 1 13.53 -31.73 -0.75
CA GLN A 1 13.91 -30.33 -0.50
C GLN A 1 13.93 -30.12 1.01
N ARG A 2 15.13 -29.95 1.57
CA ARG A 2 15.28 -29.54 2.98
C ARG A 2 14.91 -28.06 3.06
N ARG A 3 13.81 -27.71 3.75
CA ARG A 3 13.52 -26.34 4.17
C ARG A 3 14.51 -25.99 5.28
N TYR A 4 15.51 -25.21 4.95
CA TYR A 4 16.31 -24.53 5.96
C TYR A 4 15.47 -23.38 6.50
N TRP A 5 15.28 -23.35 7.82
CA TRP A 5 14.79 -22.17 8.51
C TRP A 5 15.92 -21.15 8.49
N ASP A 6 15.82 -20.21 7.57
CA ASP A 6 16.77 -19.10 7.51
C ASP A 6 16.28 -18.05 8.52
N TRP A 7 16.99 -17.96 9.62
CA TRP A 7 16.78 -16.91 10.61
C TRP A 7 17.35 -15.64 10.01
N ASN A 8 16.50 -14.94 9.25
CA ASN A 8 16.84 -13.61 8.75
C ASN A 8 16.74 -12.60 9.88
N ASP A 9 17.73 -11.73 9.99
CA ASP A 9 17.73 -10.59 10.92
C ASP A 9 16.76 -9.49 10.50
N SER A 10 15.64 -9.84 9.88
CA SER A 10 14.61 -8.91 9.45
C SER A 10 13.32 -9.10 10.23
N TRP A 11 12.75 -8.00 10.69
CA TRP A 11 11.51 -7.96 11.45
C TRP A 11 10.51 -7.04 10.77
N ILE A 12 9.26 -7.47 10.74
CA ILE A 12 8.15 -6.66 10.24
C ILE A 12 7.11 -6.57 11.34
N TRP A 13 6.63 -5.37 11.59
CA TRP A 13 5.57 -5.09 12.55
C TRP A 13 4.62 -4.06 11.99
N GLY A 14 3.41 -4.03 12.48
CA GLY A 14 2.44 -3.05 12.02
C GLY A 14 1.19 -3.05 12.87
N GLY A 15 0.36 -2.07 12.60
CA GLY A 15 -0.93 -1.92 13.23
C GLY A 15 -1.89 -1.19 12.30
N ASP A 16 -3.17 -1.47 12.48
CA ASP A 16 -4.27 -0.87 11.73
C ASP A 16 -5.35 -0.41 12.70
N VAL A 17 -5.86 0.79 12.49
CA VAL A 17 -6.95 1.37 13.27
C VAL A 17 -7.98 1.94 12.31
N GLU A 18 -9.22 1.53 12.47
CA GLU A 18 -10.37 2.07 11.73
C GLU A 18 -11.41 2.61 12.71
N TRP A 19 -11.83 3.85 12.50
CA TRP A 19 -12.76 4.56 13.38
C TRP A 19 -13.99 5.02 12.61
N SER A 20 -15.15 4.50 13.02
CA SER A 20 -16.47 4.91 12.50
C SER A 20 -16.99 6.13 13.25
N LEU A 21 -16.87 7.30 12.67
CA LEU A 21 -17.26 8.57 13.29
C LEU A 21 -18.77 8.67 13.52
N ASN A 22 -19.57 8.12 12.62
CA ASN A 22 -21.03 8.14 12.77
C ASN A 22 -21.54 7.19 13.88
N GLU A 23 -20.79 6.18 14.27
CA GLU A 23 -21.15 5.37 15.44
C GLU A 23 -20.81 6.07 16.74
N THR A 24 -19.65 6.73 16.77
CA THR A 24 -19.20 7.49 17.94
C THR A 24 -20.06 8.74 18.18
N PHE A 25 -20.43 9.43 17.12
CA PHE A 25 -21.16 10.70 17.19
C PHE A 25 -22.59 10.60 16.61
N ARG A 26 -23.33 9.55 16.99
CA ARG A 26 -24.70 9.26 16.48
C ARG A 26 -25.67 10.43 16.52
N LYS A 27 -25.54 11.33 17.51
CA LYS A 27 -26.39 12.49 17.66
C LYS A 27 -26.06 13.66 16.74
N ALA A 28 -24.82 13.70 16.23
CA ALA A 28 -24.34 14.81 15.42
C ALA A 28 -24.51 14.57 13.92
N PHE A 29 -24.60 13.30 13.50
CA PHE A 29 -24.67 12.94 12.09
C PHE A 29 -26.05 12.44 11.67
N HIS A 30 -26.49 12.89 10.51
CA HIS A 30 -27.77 12.43 9.93
C HIS A 30 -27.65 10.91 9.56
N PRO A 31 -28.75 10.11 9.71
CA PRO A 31 -28.72 8.66 9.44
C PRO A 31 -28.23 8.25 8.03
N LYS A 32 -28.33 9.17 7.06
CA LYS A 32 -27.85 8.94 5.67
C LYS A 32 -26.39 9.32 5.45
N PHE A 33 -25.70 9.76 6.49
CA PHE A 33 -24.30 10.14 6.46
C PHE A 33 -23.48 9.03 7.12
N GLY A 34 -22.40 8.62 6.48
CA GLY A 34 -21.44 7.69 7.03
C GLY A 34 -20.03 8.19 6.75
N MET A 35 -19.20 8.21 7.78
CA MET A 35 -17.78 8.54 7.66
C MET A 35 -16.96 7.60 8.51
N THR A 36 -15.99 6.98 7.89
CA THR A 36 -15.00 6.12 8.54
C THR A 36 -13.62 6.59 8.14
N VAL A 37 -12.73 6.72 9.11
CA VAL A 37 -11.33 7.03 8.89
C VAL A 37 -10.48 5.87 9.38
N GLY A 38 -9.41 5.57 8.65
CA GLY A 38 -8.48 4.51 8.99
C GLY A 38 -7.05 4.98 8.87
N PHE A 39 -6.19 4.43 9.72
CA PHE A 39 -4.75 4.65 9.69
C PHE A 39 -4.05 3.32 9.86
N SER A 40 -3.07 3.07 9.02
CA SER A 40 -2.21 1.90 9.12
C SER A 40 -0.75 2.32 9.19
N TYR A 41 0.00 1.51 9.90
CA TYR A 41 1.45 1.65 10.01
C TYR A 41 2.09 0.29 9.80
N VAL A 42 3.14 0.25 9.01
CA VAL A 42 4.01 -0.93 8.86
C VAL A 42 5.46 -0.48 8.98
N GLY A 43 6.16 -1.10 9.89
CA GLY A 43 7.60 -0.94 10.07
C GLY A 43 8.33 -2.20 9.63
N LYS A 44 9.49 -2.02 9.04
CA LYS A 44 10.42 -3.08 8.69
C LYS A 44 11.79 -2.73 9.24
N TYR A 45 12.41 -3.68 9.90
CA TYR A 45 13.83 -3.67 10.21
C TYR A 45 14.51 -4.72 9.35
N GLU A 46 15.62 -4.36 8.75
CA GLU A 46 16.45 -5.26 7.95
C GLU A 46 17.91 -5.01 8.30
N GLY A 47 18.62 -6.07 8.64
CA GLY A 47 20.05 -6.02 8.97
C GLY A 47 20.87 -5.45 7.82
N ASP A 48 22.09 -5.09 8.14
CA ASP A 48 23.01 -4.50 7.17
C ASP A 48 23.44 -5.56 6.15
N GLU A 49 23.09 -5.36 4.89
CA GLU A 49 23.59 -6.18 3.76
C GLU A 49 24.73 -5.44 3.07
N ASP A 50 25.79 -6.17 2.74
CA ASP A 50 26.93 -5.65 1.99
C ASP A 50 26.59 -5.54 0.49
N ILE A 51 25.84 -4.49 0.14
CA ILE A 51 25.51 -4.19 -1.25
C ILE A 51 26.45 -3.10 -1.74
N PHE A 52 27.17 -3.42 -2.82
CA PHE A 52 28.14 -2.53 -3.43
C PHE A 52 27.54 -1.82 -4.66
N THR A 53 28.08 -0.65 -4.98
CA THR A 53 27.82 0.02 -6.27
C THR A 53 28.25 -0.86 -7.44
N GLU A 54 27.76 -0.56 -8.65
CA GLU A 54 28.16 -1.29 -9.87
C GLU A 54 29.68 -1.37 -10.06
N ASP A 55 30.41 -0.35 -9.63
CA ASP A 55 31.87 -0.29 -9.67
C ASP A 55 32.57 -1.12 -8.59
N MET A 56 31.82 -1.77 -7.69
CA MET A 56 32.32 -2.55 -6.54
C MET A 56 33.31 -1.79 -5.62
N THR A 57 33.35 -0.47 -5.72
CA THR A 57 34.30 0.36 -4.98
C THR A 57 33.72 0.92 -3.70
N HIS A 58 32.40 1.09 -3.64
CA HIS A 58 31.71 1.69 -2.49
C HIS A 58 30.57 0.82 -2.01
N LYS A 59 30.48 0.60 -0.70
CA LYS A 59 29.34 -0.01 -0.04
C LYS A 59 28.22 1.03 0.09
N LEU A 60 26.99 0.62 -0.27
CA LEU A 60 25.81 1.45 -0.07
C LEU A 60 25.44 1.47 1.42
N ASN A 61 25.28 2.66 1.95
CA ASN A 61 24.78 2.84 3.33
C ASN A 61 23.24 2.80 3.30
N LEU A 62 22.67 1.63 3.53
CA LEU A 62 21.24 1.38 3.43
C LEU A 62 20.53 1.59 4.77
N PRO A 63 19.34 2.19 4.82
CA PRO A 63 18.60 2.36 6.06
C PRO A 63 18.11 1.00 6.58
N ASN A 64 18.36 0.73 7.87
CA ASN A 64 17.92 -0.51 8.50
C ASN A 64 16.43 -0.46 8.87
N ASN A 65 15.90 0.72 9.16
CA ASN A 65 14.51 0.91 9.53
C ASN A 65 13.74 1.63 8.42
N ILE A 66 12.70 1.00 7.94
CA ILE A 66 11.82 1.53 6.91
C ILE A 66 10.40 1.49 7.44
N ALA A 67 9.69 2.61 7.32
CA ALA A 67 8.32 2.75 7.75
C ALA A 67 7.41 3.12 6.58
N ALA A 68 6.23 2.55 6.54
CA ALA A 68 5.15 2.91 5.66
C ALA A 68 3.92 3.31 6.48
N PHE A 69 3.24 4.33 6.04
CA PHE A 69 2.03 4.88 6.64
C PHE A 69 0.94 4.91 5.60
N ASP A 70 -0.26 4.62 6.03
CA ASP A 70 -1.48 4.73 5.24
C ASP A 70 -2.54 5.50 6.01
N ALA A 71 -3.26 6.36 5.29
CA ALA A 71 -4.44 7.05 5.78
C ALA A 71 -5.57 6.85 4.79
N ARG A 72 -6.71 6.37 5.25
CA ARG A 72 -7.88 6.11 4.41
C ARG A 72 -9.14 6.73 4.99
N MET A 73 -10.02 7.16 4.11
CA MET A 73 -11.30 7.74 4.43
C MET A 73 -12.37 7.14 3.54
N LYS A 74 -13.43 6.65 4.16
CA LYS A 74 -14.66 6.24 3.50
C LYS A 74 -15.76 7.23 3.89
N PHE A 75 -16.35 7.84 2.90
CA PHE A 75 -17.41 8.81 3.08
C PHE A 75 -18.64 8.40 2.29
N ARG A 76 -19.79 8.41 2.92
CA ARG A 76 -21.07 8.10 2.29
C ARG A 76 -22.12 9.13 2.68
N ILE A 77 -22.77 9.69 1.67
CA ILE A 77 -23.90 10.60 1.84
C ILE A 77 -24.97 10.31 0.79
N HIS A 78 -26.15 9.93 1.22
CA HIS A 78 -27.26 9.55 0.35
C HIS A 78 -26.82 8.49 -0.69
N ASN A 79 -26.75 8.90 -1.93
CA ASN A 79 -26.42 8.08 -3.09
C ASN A 79 -24.94 8.14 -3.48
N PHE A 80 -24.15 8.96 -2.79
CA PHE A 80 -22.71 9.09 -3.02
C PHE A 80 -21.92 8.28 -2.01
N SER A 81 -20.89 7.60 -2.53
CA SER A 81 -19.85 6.94 -1.73
C SER A 81 -18.48 7.32 -2.29
N ILE A 82 -17.62 7.80 -1.42
CA ILE A 82 -16.24 8.19 -1.77
C ILE A 82 -15.31 7.41 -0.87
N LEU A 83 -14.29 6.79 -1.49
CA LEU A 83 -13.14 6.20 -0.83
C LEU A 83 -11.91 6.98 -1.27
N ALA A 84 -11.17 7.49 -0.32
CA ALA A 84 -9.87 8.09 -0.53
C ALA A 84 -8.84 7.37 0.35
N GLU A 85 -7.70 7.06 -0.23
CA GLU A 85 -6.59 6.40 0.45
C GLU A 85 -5.28 7.05 0.00
N PHE A 86 -4.40 7.31 0.94
CA PHE A 86 -3.09 7.85 0.70
C PHE A 86 -2.07 7.09 1.54
N ALA A 87 -1.08 6.52 0.87
CA ALA A 87 0.01 5.82 1.52
C ALA A 87 1.35 6.48 1.18
N THR A 88 2.25 6.44 2.13
CA THR A 88 3.63 6.89 1.94
C THR A 88 4.59 5.96 2.65
N LYS A 89 5.74 5.73 2.07
CA LYS A 89 6.84 5.03 2.73
C LYS A 89 8.10 5.89 2.75
N ASN A 90 8.91 5.68 3.76
CA ASN A 90 10.24 6.27 3.84
C ASN A 90 11.15 5.74 2.73
N ASN A 91 12.33 6.33 2.62
CA ASN A 91 13.33 5.87 1.66
C ASN A 91 13.61 4.38 1.86
N ASP A 92 13.34 3.59 0.84
CA ASP A 92 13.52 2.13 0.82
C ASP A 92 14.30 1.76 -0.46
N PRO A 93 15.62 2.01 -0.47
CA PRO A 93 16.44 1.58 -1.58
C PRO A 93 16.48 0.05 -1.63
N ASN A 94 16.06 -0.50 -2.76
CA ASN A 94 15.99 -1.94 -3.02
C ASN A 94 16.33 -2.24 -4.48
N ALA A 95 16.48 -3.51 -4.80
CA ALA A 95 16.87 -3.93 -6.13
C ALA A 95 15.85 -3.56 -7.23
N ASP A 96 14.56 -3.46 -6.88
CA ASP A 96 13.52 -3.07 -7.86
C ASP A 96 13.61 -1.60 -8.28
N ASN A 97 14.02 -0.72 -7.36
CA ASN A 97 14.13 0.71 -7.66
C ASN A 97 15.58 1.16 -7.94
N GLY A 98 16.49 0.21 -8.17
CA GLY A 98 17.90 0.51 -8.42
C GLY A 98 18.61 1.17 -7.24
N TYR A 99 18.20 0.85 -6.02
CA TYR A 99 18.74 1.41 -4.78
C TYR A 99 18.63 2.93 -4.65
N ILE A 100 17.57 3.52 -5.22
CA ILE A 100 17.33 4.95 -5.14
C ILE A 100 16.81 5.33 -3.76
N TYR A 101 17.42 6.35 -3.15
CA TYR A 101 16.99 6.96 -1.88
C TYR A 101 15.84 7.94 -2.12
N ARG A 102 14.65 7.40 -2.31
CA ARG A 102 13.44 8.22 -2.56
C ARG A 102 12.25 7.69 -1.76
N ARG A 103 11.43 8.61 -1.28
CA ARG A 103 10.15 8.26 -0.66
C ARG A 103 9.21 7.64 -1.69
N GLY A 104 8.42 6.68 -1.25
CA GLY A 104 7.31 6.14 -2.01
C GLY A 104 6.00 6.82 -1.65
N THR A 105 5.11 7.01 -2.62
CA THR A 105 3.76 7.53 -2.41
C THR A 105 2.75 6.78 -3.26
N ALA A 106 1.57 6.51 -2.69
CA ALA A 106 0.44 6.01 -3.42
C ALA A 106 -0.82 6.78 -3.04
N ALA A 107 -1.69 6.99 -4.00
CA ALA A 107 -2.98 7.61 -3.78
C ALA A 107 -4.04 6.86 -4.57
N LEU A 108 -5.18 6.63 -3.94
CA LEU A 108 -6.37 6.04 -4.53
C LEU A 108 -7.56 6.93 -4.20
N LEU A 109 -8.34 7.27 -5.22
CA LEU A 109 -9.63 7.93 -5.09
C LEU A 109 -10.66 7.11 -5.85
N SER A 110 -11.73 6.75 -5.20
CA SER A 110 -12.87 6.06 -5.80
C SER A 110 -14.16 6.79 -5.41
N ALA A 111 -14.96 7.13 -6.38
CA ALA A 111 -16.25 7.79 -6.19
C ALA A 111 -17.34 7.00 -6.90
N THR A 112 -18.39 6.69 -6.19
CA THR A 112 -19.56 5.98 -6.70
C THR A 112 -20.80 6.82 -6.46
N TYR A 113 -21.59 6.99 -7.49
CA TYR A 113 -22.96 7.50 -7.40
C TYR A 113 -23.94 6.43 -7.84
N SER A 114 -24.95 6.17 -7.04
CA SER A 114 -25.99 5.19 -7.39
C SER A 114 -27.38 5.74 -7.08
N SER A 115 -28.24 5.71 -8.09
CA SER A 115 -29.64 6.09 -7.98
C SER A 115 -30.50 5.04 -8.68
N LYS A 116 -31.81 5.09 -8.48
CA LYS A 116 -32.73 4.14 -9.11
C LYS A 116 -32.59 4.20 -10.64
N GLY A 117 -32.12 3.12 -11.23
CA GLY A 117 -31.93 2.99 -12.68
C GLY A 117 -30.65 3.61 -13.25
N PHE A 118 -29.79 4.23 -12.41
CA PHE A 118 -28.51 4.79 -12.87
C PHE A 118 -27.40 4.63 -11.82
N SER A 119 -26.24 4.23 -12.29
CA SER A 119 -25.03 4.15 -11.47
C SER A 119 -23.82 4.66 -12.24
N ALA A 120 -22.99 5.47 -11.60
CA ALA A 120 -21.74 5.96 -12.14
C ALA A 120 -20.60 5.67 -11.16
N PHE A 121 -19.46 5.26 -11.70
CA PHE A 121 -18.25 4.95 -10.94
C PHE A 121 -17.05 5.66 -11.56
N LEU A 122 -16.26 6.32 -10.73
CA LEU A 122 -15.01 6.96 -11.10
C LEU A 122 -13.92 6.48 -10.15
N GLN A 123 -12.79 6.08 -10.70
CA GLN A 123 -11.61 5.70 -9.92
C GLN A 123 -10.36 6.33 -10.50
N ALA A 124 -9.52 6.88 -9.63
CA ALA A 124 -8.21 7.38 -9.96
C ALA A 124 -7.18 6.76 -9.00
N LYS A 125 -6.04 6.35 -9.55
CA LYS A 125 -4.96 5.73 -8.80
C LYS A 125 -3.63 6.28 -9.29
N ARG A 126 -2.74 6.59 -8.35
CA ARG A 126 -1.35 6.94 -8.61
C ARG A 126 -0.47 6.15 -7.66
N SER A 127 0.61 5.61 -8.16
CA SER A 127 1.65 4.95 -7.36
C SER A 127 3.01 5.37 -7.88
N ASP A 128 3.90 5.64 -6.98
CA ASP A 128 5.27 6.03 -7.26
C ASP A 128 6.19 5.45 -6.18
N ASN A 129 7.17 4.64 -6.60
CA ASN A 129 8.18 4.02 -5.74
C ASN A 129 7.61 3.32 -4.48
N MET A 130 6.53 2.56 -4.62
CA MET A 130 5.83 1.90 -3.50
C MET A 130 6.15 0.41 -3.35
N SER A 131 7.16 -0.11 -4.04
CA SER A 131 7.63 -1.48 -3.81
C SER A 131 8.10 -1.64 -2.36
N PHE A 132 7.50 -2.58 -1.62
CA PHE A 132 7.84 -2.86 -0.22
C PHE A 132 8.08 -4.36 -0.05
N ARG A 133 9.30 -4.71 0.36
CA ARG A 133 9.77 -6.10 0.41
C ARG A 133 10.35 -6.46 1.76
N SER A 134 10.31 -7.75 2.10
CA SER A 134 10.99 -8.26 3.30
C SER A 134 12.51 -8.29 3.12
N LYS A 135 12.99 -8.48 1.89
CA LYS A 135 14.43 -8.43 1.53
C LYS A 135 14.65 -7.47 0.38
N ARG A 136 15.57 -6.54 0.55
CA ARG A 136 15.89 -5.49 -0.43
C ARG A 136 16.68 -5.98 -1.65
N SER A 137 17.42 -7.07 -1.51
CA SER A 137 18.22 -7.67 -2.58
C SER A 137 17.41 -8.53 -3.57
N MET A 138 16.16 -8.86 -3.23
CA MET A 138 15.31 -9.69 -4.08
C MET A 138 14.51 -8.87 -5.09
N VAL A 139 14.34 -9.43 -6.28
CA VAL A 139 13.56 -8.83 -7.39
C VAL A 139 12.34 -9.68 -7.74
N GLY A 140 11.46 -9.14 -8.55
CA GLY A 140 10.24 -9.82 -9.01
C GLY A 140 9.20 -9.95 -7.93
N VAL A 141 8.49 -11.07 -7.85
CA VAL A 141 7.43 -11.33 -6.87
C VAL A 141 7.92 -11.93 -5.56
N SER A 142 9.21 -12.26 -5.48
CA SER A 142 9.81 -12.81 -4.27
C SER A 142 9.90 -11.76 -3.17
N SER A 143 9.64 -12.16 -1.94
CA SER A 143 9.70 -11.28 -0.75
C SER A 143 8.77 -10.05 -0.77
N PHE A 144 7.83 -9.97 -1.68
CA PHE A 144 6.91 -8.85 -1.82
C PHE A 144 5.91 -8.84 -0.65
N ILE A 145 5.80 -7.73 0.06
CA ILE A 145 4.91 -7.57 1.21
C ILE A 145 3.64 -6.84 0.80
N ASN A 146 3.78 -5.79 -0.01
CA ASN A 146 2.64 -5.04 -0.51
C ASN A 146 2.24 -5.51 -1.90
N HIS A 147 0.98 -5.56 -2.15
CA HIS A 147 0.45 -5.68 -3.50
C HIS A 147 -0.65 -4.65 -3.70
N MET A 148 -0.70 -4.12 -4.88
CA MET A 148 -1.69 -3.15 -5.26
C MET A 148 -2.68 -3.80 -6.20
N PRO A 149 -3.96 -3.98 -5.80
CA PRO A 149 -4.95 -4.58 -6.68
C PRO A 149 -5.17 -3.71 -7.92
N ALA A 150 -5.49 -4.34 -9.03
CA ALA A 150 -5.89 -3.65 -10.25
C ALA A 150 -7.18 -2.82 -10.01
N PHE A 151 -7.45 -1.85 -10.88
CA PHE A 151 -8.60 -0.96 -10.75
C PHE A 151 -9.96 -1.66 -10.65
N THR A 152 -10.08 -2.85 -11.20
CA THR A 152 -11.33 -3.62 -11.25
C THR A 152 -11.24 -4.84 -10.35
N THR A 153 -11.30 -4.64 -9.06
CA THR A 153 -11.28 -5.74 -8.08
C THR A 153 -12.57 -6.58 -8.05
N THR A 154 -13.65 -6.08 -8.64
CA THR A 154 -14.98 -6.71 -8.58
C THR A 154 -15.30 -7.61 -9.76
N GLN A 155 -14.48 -7.65 -10.80
CA GLN A 155 -14.74 -8.45 -12.00
C GLN A 155 -13.93 -9.74 -11.98
N THR A 156 -14.61 -10.84 -11.71
CA THR A 156 -14.02 -12.20 -11.69
C THR A 156 -13.59 -12.70 -13.07
N TYR A 157 -14.05 -12.08 -14.16
CA TYR A 157 -13.85 -12.53 -15.53
C TYR A 157 -13.10 -11.56 -16.44
N ALA A 158 -12.62 -10.43 -15.92
CA ALA A 158 -11.90 -9.46 -16.73
C ALA A 158 -10.41 -9.85 -16.88
N LEU A 159 -9.80 -9.38 -17.97
CA LEU A 159 -8.35 -9.47 -18.16
C LEU A 159 -7.57 -8.93 -16.94
N ALA A 160 -8.13 -7.97 -16.21
CA ALA A 160 -7.60 -7.47 -14.94
C ALA A 160 -7.52 -8.56 -13.86
N ALA A 161 -8.32 -9.61 -13.91
CA ALA A 161 -8.20 -10.75 -12.99
C ALA A 161 -7.00 -11.64 -13.32
N MET A 162 -6.52 -11.63 -14.56
CA MET A 162 -5.28 -12.33 -14.97
C MET A 162 -4.03 -11.56 -14.52
N TYR A 163 -4.15 -10.25 -14.32
CA TYR A 163 -3.09 -9.37 -13.83
C TYR A 163 -3.56 -8.61 -12.58
N PRO A 164 -3.80 -9.34 -11.47
CA PRO A 164 -4.43 -8.75 -10.28
C PRO A 164 -3.59 -7.67 -9.61
N TYR A 165 -2.33 -7.55 -10.01
CA TYR A 165 -1.37 -6.66 -9.35
C TYR A 165 -0.76 -5.70 -10.36
N ALA A 166 -0.84 -4.43 -10.06
CA ALA A 166 0.00 -3.44 -10.71
C ALA A 166 1.33 -3.40 -9.94
N THR A 167 2.31 -4.14 -10.41
CA THR A 167 3.68 -3.93 -9.98
C THR A 167 4.15 -2.63 -10.60
N GLN A 168 4.48 -1.66 -9.77
CA GLN A 168 5.11 -0.43 -10.22
C GLN A 168 6.45 -0.32 -9.52
N PRO A 169 7.52 -0.11 -10.28
CA PRO A 169 8.83 0.15 -9.72
C PRO A 169 8.88 1.41 -8.89
#